data_ffd5b48f0e1204742da63749f14f6999
#
_entry.id   ffd5b48f0e1204742da63749f14f6999
#
_cell.length_a   1.000
_cell.length_b   1.000
_cell.length_c   1.000
_cell.angle_alpha   90.00
_cell.angle_beta   90.00
_cell.angle_gamma   90.00
#
_symmetry.space_group_name_H-M   'P 1'
#
loop_
_entity.id
_entity.type
_entity.pdbx_description
1 polymer ?
#
loop_
_entity_poly.entity_id
_entity_poly.type
_entity_poly.pdbx_seq_one_letter_code
_entity_poly.pdbx_strand_id
1 'polypeptide(L)'
;MNRITVAIIVALLIGLGGIAVWTSLNTEKFDVNAYDTTKVIAADNNNGQIADHYRGKEGASIILVEYADLQCPGCATMMPKISKLYKEYGDRIGFVFRSYPIQGHPNARSASAAIESANKQGFFWETLEALYDNRIDWINVSDTEKRTNVYADIFSKATDGKGDVEKFKKDLNDSNIQKKIDFDKTLGGKKDKVTATPTIMINGEMLDIEHASDIAKLIEDKINEYLEKDGQKTGPAETEE
;
A
#
# COMPACT_ATOMS: atom_id res chain seq x y z
N MET A 1 -5.19 41.23 37.42
CA MET A 1 -5.26 41.08 35.94
C MET A 1 -6.08 42.21 35.39
N ASN A 2 -5.58 42.96 34.41
CA ASN A 2 -6.27 44.10 33.83
C ASN A 2 -7.47 43.60 33.01
N ARG A 3 -8.59 44.38 32.96
CA ARG A 3 -9.80 44.05 32.18
C ARG A 3 -9.47 43.78 30.70
N ILE A 4 -8.50 44.48 30.13
CA ILE A 4 -8.02 44.29 28.76
C ILE A 4 -7.36 42.89 28.58
N THR A 5 -6.54 42.47 29.55
CA THR A 5 -5.88 41.15 29.52
C THR A 5 -6.91 39.99 29.60
N VAL A 6 -7.95 40.16 30.42
CA VAL A 6 -9.05 39.18 30.53
C VAL A 6 -9.84 39.10 29.19
N ALA A 7 -10.16 40.24 28.60
CA ALA A 7 -10.86 40.30 27.33
C ALA A 7 -10.08 39.62 26.18
N ILE A 8 -8.76 39.83 26.12
CA ILE A 8 -7.90 39.18 25.10
C ILE A 8 -7.88 37.63 25.31
N ILE A 9 -7.73 37.19 26.56
CA ILE A 9 -7.73 35.75 26.86
C ILE A 9 -9.06 35.10 26.49
N VAL A 10 -10.20 35.74 26.80
CA VAL A 10 -11.52 35.23 26.46
C VAL A 10 -11.71 35.21 24.94
N ALA A 11 -11.28 36.25 24.21
CA ALA A 11 -11.36 36.25 22.75
C ALA A 11 -10.51 35.14 22.09
N LEU A 12 -9.29 34.88 22.63
CA LEU A 12 -8.44 33.77 22.17
C LEU A 12 -9.07 32.40 22.44
N LEU A 13 -9.68 32.21 23.61
CA LEU A 13 -10.37 30.95 23.95
C LEU A 13 -11.60 30.71 23.06
N ILE A 14 -12.37 31.75 22.76
CA ILE A 14 -13.52 31.67 21.84
C ILE A 14 -13.02 31.37 20.42
N GLY A 15 -11.95 32.04 19.97
CA GLY A 15 -11.34 31.80 18.66
C GLY A 15 -10.81 30.37 18.51
N LEU A 16 -10.06 29.87 19.49
CA LEU A 16 -9.56 28.50 19.50
C LEU A 16 -10.69 27.46 19.62
N GLY A 17 -11.69 27.72 20.47
CA GLY A 17 -12.87 26.87 20.58
C GLY A 17 -13.70 26.84 19.29
N GLY A 18 -13.87 28.01 18.63
CA GLY A 18 -14.55 28.10 17.34
C GLY A 18 -13.83 27.35 16.23
N ILE A 19 -12.48 27.44 16.17
CA ILE A 19 -11.68 26.66 15.20
C ILE A 19 -11.79 25.16 15.48
N ALA A 20 -11.71 24.73 16.74
CA ALA A 20 -11.81 23.32 17.10
C ALA A 20 -13.19 22.74 16.76
N VAL A 21 -14.25 23.48 17.01
CA VAL A 21 -15.63 23.08 16.64
C VAL A 21 -15.78 23.06 15.12
N TRP A 22 -15.29 24.08 14.41
CA TRP A 22 -15.37 24.15 12.95
C TRP A 22 -14.60 23.01 12.28
N THR A 23 -13.39 22.70 12.74
CA THR A 23 -12.61 21.55 12.25
C THR A 23 -13.29 20.22 12.55
N SER A 24 -13.88 20.06 13.74
CA SER A 24 -14.62 18.86 14.12
C SER A 24 -15.91 18.65 13.31
N LEU A 25 -16.58 19.74 12.91
CA LEU A 25 -17.79 19.68 12.08
C LEU A 25 -17.49 19.49 10.58
N ASN A 26 -16.31 19.91 10.13
CA ASN A 26 -15.90 19.83 8.71
C ASN A 26 -14.92 18.67 8.40
N THR A 27 -14.57 17.82 9.36
CA THR A 27 -13.90 16.55 9.03
C THR A 27 -14.93 15.66 8.36
N GLU A 28 -14.92 15.59 7.03
CA GLU A 28 -15.60 14.52 6.31
C GLU A 28 -15.17 13.19 6.92
N LYS A 29 -16.12 12.50 7.52
CA LYS A 29 -15.85 11.18 8.09
C LYS A 29 -15.47 10.26 6.94
N PHE A 30 -14.26 9.72 6.97
CA PHE A 30 -13.81 8.72 6.01
C PHE A 30 -14.75 7.51 6.05
N ASP A 31 -15.61 7.40 5.02
CA ASP A 31 -16.54 6.26 4.85
C ASP A 31 -15.87 5.20 3.97
N VAL A 32 -15.42 4.11 4.58
CA VAL A 32 -14.82 2.98 3.86
C VAL A 32 -15.77 2.33 2.86
N ASN A 33 -17.09 2.47 3.05
CA ASN A 33 -18.09 1.85 2.18
C ASN A 33 -18.23 2.58 0.84
N ALA A 34 -17.73 3.80 0.74
CA ALA A 34 -17.70 4.56 -0.51
C ALA A 34 -16.72 3.99 -1.54
N TYR A 35 -15.82 3.07 -1.14
CA TYR A 35 -14.78 2.52 -2.00
C TYR A 35 -15.09 1.08 -2.42
N ASP A 36 -14.95 0.79 -3.70
CA ASP A 36 -15.02 -0.57 -4.24
C ASP A 36 -13.61 -1.20 -4.17
N THR A 37 -13.37 -2.02 -3.16
CA THR A 37 -12.05 -2.65 -2.91
C THR A 37 -11.72 -3.78 -3.88
N THR A 38 -12.69 -4.19 -4.71
CA THR A 38 -12.49 -5.18 -5.77
C THR A 38 -11.84 -4.59 -7.03
N LYS A 39 -11.68 -3.27 -7.06
CA LYS A 39 -11.16 -2.49 -8.19
C LYS A 39 -9.96 -1.64 -7.77
N VAL A 40 -9.28 -1.10 -8.77
CA VAL A 40 -8.28 -0.05 -8.58
C VAL A 40 -8.95 1.22 -8.07
N ILE A 41 -8.50 1.72 -6.93
CA ILE A 41 -9.03 2.94 -6.32
C ILE A 41 -8.24 4.13 -6.86
N ALA A 42 -8.95 5.09 -7.44
CA ALA A 42 -8.36 6.32 -7.95
C ALA A 42 -7.85 7.25 -6.83
N ALA A 43 -6.97 8.18 -7.19
CA ALA A 43 -6.49 9.22 -6.28
C ALA A 43 -7.62 10.14 -5.83
N ASP A 44 -7.70 10.41 -4.52
CA ASP A 44 -8.63 11.37 -3.92
C ASP A 44 -8.05 12.02 -2.65
N ASN A 45 -8.85 12.85 -1.98
CA ASN A 45 -8.42 13.53 -0.75
C ASN A 45 -8.19 12.58 0.44
N ASN A 46 -8.88 11.45 0.51
CA ASN A 46 -8.78 10.50 1.62
C ASN A 46 -7.53 9.63 1.53
N ASN A 47 -7.09 9.31 0.32
CA ASN A 47 -5.87 8.53 0.08
C ASN A 47 -4.62 9.38 -0.22
N GLY A 48 -4.65 10.68 0.14
CA GLY A 48 -3.51 11.58 -0.02
C GLY A 48 -3.18 11.91 -1.48
N GLN A 49 -4.16 11.87 -2.39
CA GLN A 49 -3.99 12.06 -3.83
C GLN A 49 -3.08 10.98 -4.48
N ILE A 50 -3.02 9.78 -3.89
CA ILE A 50 -2.24 8.65 -4.38
C ILE A 50 -3.21 7.51 -4.69
N ALA A 51 -3.33 7.15 -5.97
CA ALA A 51 -4.13 6.01 -6.41
C ALA A 51 -3.55 4.68 -5.93
N ASP A 52 -4.30 3.60 -6.05
CA ASP A 52 -3.76 2.26 -5.87
C ASP A 52 -2.61 1.99 -6.84
N HIS A 53 -1.60 1.25 -6.35
CA HIS A 53 -0.50 0.79 -7.18
C HIS A 53 -0.95 -0.43 -7.95
N TYR A 54 -1.10 -0.25 -9.25
CA TYR A 54 -1.60 -1.26 -10.17
C TYR A 54 -0.54 -1.69 -11.16
N ARG A 55 -0.41 -2.99 -11.37
CA ARG A 55 0.40 -3.61 -12.42
C ARG A 55 -0.51 -4.53 -13.22
N GLY A 56 -0.65 -4.31 -14.52
CA GLY A 56 -1.51 -5.10 -15.41
C GLY A 56 -2.07 -4.28 -16.56
N LYS A 57 -2.82 -4.95 -17.42
CA LYS A 57 -3.58 -4.29 -18.47
C LYS A 57 -4.81 -3.60 -17.89
N GLU A 58 -5.06 -2.39 -18.31
CA GLU A 58 -6.29 -1.68 -17.94
C GLU A 58 -7.53 -2.50 -18.39
N GLY A 59 -8.47 -2.71 -17.45
CA GLY A 59 -9.65 -3.52 -17.70
C GLY A 59 -9.45 -5.02 -17.62
N ALA A 60 -8.35 -5.52 -17.03
CA ALA A 60 -8.20 -6.94 -16.72
C ALA A 60 -9.41 -7.45 -15.92
N SER A 61 -9.96 -8.60 -16.32
CA SER A 61 -11.17 -9.16 -15.71
C SER A 61 -10.93 -9.73 -14.30
N ILE A 62 -9.68 -10.04 -13.99
CA ILE A 62 -9.27 -10.59 -12.71
C ILE A 62 -8.34 -9.62 -12.02
N ILE A 63 -8.77 -9.12 -10.86
CA ILE A 63 -7.97 -8.23 -10.01
C ILE A 63 -7.54 -8.98 -8.75
N LEU A 64 -6.24 -9.20 -8.64
CA LEU A 64 -5.59 -9.71 -7.43
C LEU A 64 -5.17 -8.53 -6.56
N VAL A 65 -5.65 -8.47 -5.34
CA VAL A 65 -5.30 -7.45 -4.35
C VAL A 65 -4.50 -8.11 -3.22
N GLU A 66 -3.33 -7.57 -2.91
CA GLU A 66 -2.56 -7.96 -1.74
C GLU A 66 -2.53 -6.82 -0.72
N TYR A 67 -3.00 -7.10 0.50
CA TYR A 67 -2.69 -6.29 1.67
C TYR A 67 -1.41 -6.81 2.30
N ALA A 68 -0.35 -6.01 2.26
CA ALA A 68 0.99 -6.47 2.58
C ALA A 68 1.75 -5.52 3.53
N ASP A 69 2.65 -6.11 4.29
CA ASP A 69 3.58 -5.44 5.18
C ASP A 69 5.01 -5.76 4.73
N LEU A 70 5.80 -4.73 4.41
CA LEU A 70 7.17 -4.94 3.91
C LEU A 70 8.08 -5.61 4.94
N GLN A 71 7.80 -5.48 6.23
CA GLN A 71 8.57 -6.15 7.28
C GLN A 71 8.12 -7.61 7.48
N CYS A 72 6.95 -8.00 7.00
CA CYS A 72 6.41 -9.34 7.15
C CYS A 72 7.20 -10.38 6.31
N PRO A 73 7.70 -11.47 6.92
CA PRO A 73 8.42 -12.51 6.17
C PRO A 73 7.52 -13.26 5.18
N GLY A 74 6.23 -13.43 5.53
CA GLY A 74 5.25 -14.07 4.64
C GLY A 74 5.04 -13.26 3.36
N CYS A 75 4.93 -11.91 3.45
CA CYS A 75 4.81 -11.04 2.29
C CYS A 75 6.08 -11.09 1.41
N ALA A 76 7.27 -11.09 2.02
CA ALA A 76 8.52 -11.23 1.28
C ALA A 76 8.61 -12.54 0.49
N THR A 77 8.07 -13.65 1.02
CA THR A 77 8.00 -14.93 0.31
C THR A 77 6.90 -14.96 -0.76
N MET A 78 5.85 -14.15 -0.60
CA MET A 78 4.72 -14.09 -1.52
C MET A 78 5.03 -13.30 -2.78
N MET A 79 5.73 -12.18 -2.66
CA MET A 79 6.00 -11.26 -3.78
C MET A 79 6.60 -11.94 -5.03
N PRO A 80 7.64 -12.81 -4.93
CA PRO A 80 8.16 -13.51 -6.11
C PRO A 80 7.13 -14.44 -6.77
N LYS A 81 6.24 -15.05 -5.98
CA LYS A 81 5.17 -15.93 -6.49
C LYS A 81 4.12 -15.14 -7.27
N ILE A 82 3.70 -13.99 -6.73
CA ILE A 82 2.78 -13.08 -7.42
C ILE A 82 3.42 -12.54 -8.69
N SER A 83 4.68 -12.12 -8.64
CA SER A 83 5.41 -11.64 -9.82
C SER A 83 5.53 -12.70 -10.92
N LYS A 84 5.68 -13.98 -10.53
CA LYS A 84 5.68 -15.10 -11.47
C LYS A 84 4.30 -15.27 -12.11
N LEU A 85 3.23 -15.36 -11.30
CA LEU A 85 1.86 -15.49 -11.79
C LEU A 85 1.47 -14.34 -12.74
N TYR A 86 1.84 -13.11 -12.36
CA TYR A 86 1.61 -11.94 -13.21
C TYR A 86 2.28 -12.10 -14.60
N LYS A 87 3.52 -12.61 -14.65
CA LYS A 87 4.22 -12.85 -15.92
C LYS A 87 3.58 -13.97 -16.73
N GLU A 88 3.11 -15.02 -16.06
CA GLU A 88 2.51 -16.21 -16.71
C GLU A 88 1.09 -15.93 -17.25
N TYR A 89 0.31 -15.16 -16.53
CA TYR A 89 -1.07 -14.85 -16.93
C TYR A 89 -1.20 -13.56 -17.77
N GLY A 90 -0.16 -12.75 -17.81
CA GLY A 90 -0.05 -11.57 -18.63
C GLY A 90 -1.22 -10.58 -18.45
N ASP A 91 -1.81 -10.17 -19.56
CA ASP A 91 -2.87 -9.15 -19.62
C ASP A 91 -4.22 -9.58 -19.02
N ARG A 92 -4.36 -10.84 -18.61
CA ARG A 92 -5.63 -11.37 -18.07
C ARG A 92 -5.84 -11.04 -16.61
N ILE A 93 -4.76 -10.78 -15.88
CA ILE A 93 -4.80 -10.43 -14.47
C ILE A 93 -4.20 -9.05 -14.22
N GLY A 94 -4.78 -8.34 -13.27
CA GLY A 94 -4.20 -7.13 -12.70
C GLY A 94 -3.80 -7.37 -11.25
N PHE A 95 -2.73 -6.74 -10.81
CA PHE A 95 -2.25 -6.82 -9.44
C PHE A 95 -2.29 -5.45 -8.78
N VAL A 96 -2.92 -5.38 -7.60
CA VAL A 96 -2.99 -4.19 -6.73
C VAL A 96 -2.26 -4.48 -5.43
N PHE A 97 -1.33 -3.61 -5.08
CA PHE A 97 -0.64 -3.64 -3.80
C PHE A 97 -1.22 -2.56 -2.87
N ARG A 98 -1.58 -2.93 -1.63
CA ARG A 98 -2.03 -2.02 -0.57
C ARG A 98 -1.20 -2.19 0.68
N SER A 99 -0.64 -1.11 1.18
CA SER A 99 0.18 -1.11 2.39
C SER A 99 -0.66 -1.42 3.64
N TYR A 100 -0.28 -2.46 4.36
CA TYR A 100 -0.94 -2.84 5.62
C TYR A 100 0.10 -3.09 6.73
N PRO A 101 0.79 -2.03 7.23
CA PRO A 101 1.77 -2.17 8.29
C PRO A 101 1.08 -2.63 9.58
N ILE A 102 1.45 -3.84 10.08
CA ILE A 102 0.85 -4.44 11.27
C ILE A 102 1.54 -3.96 12.55
N GLN A 103 0.80 -4.03 13.67
CA GLN A 103 1.37 -3.76 14.99
C GLN A 103 2.41 -4.83 15.33
N GLY A 104 3.56 -4.41 15.88
CA GLY A 104 4.68 -5.30 16.20
C GLY A 104 5.78 -5.30 15.14
N HIS A 105 5.56 -4.69 13.97
CA HIS A 105 6.57 -4.46 12.95
C HIS A 105 7.02 -2.98 12.95
N PRO A 106 8.02 -2.60 13.76
CA PRO A 106 8.33 -1.19 14.04
C PRO A 106 8.78 -0.40 12.81
N ASN A 107 9.34 -1.07 11.79
CA ASN A 107 9.84 -0.43 10.57
C ASN A 107 8.88 -0.54 9.38
N ALA A 108 7.76 -1.27 9.51
CA ALA A 108 6.83 -1.50 8.42
C ALA A 108 6.26 -0.20 7.82
N ARG A 109 5.82 0.73 8.68
CA ARG A 109 5.28 2.01 8.23
C ARG A 109 6.32 2.86 7.49
N SER A 110 7.56 2.89 7.97
CA SER A 110 8.63 3.63 7.29
C SER A 110 9.03 2.97 5.96
N ALA A 111 8.97 1.64 5.87
CA ALA A 111 9.18 0.93 4.60
C ALA A 111 8.03 1.19 3.60
N SER A 112 6.77 1.24 4.07
CA SER A 112 5.65 1.70 3.24
C SER A 112 5.86 3.14 2.75
N ALA A 113 6.35 4.05 3.60
CA ALA A 113 6.67 5.40 3.17
C ALA A 113 7.80 5.44 2.13
N ALA A 114 8.75 4.50 2.18
CA ALA A 114 9.84 4.42 1.20
C ALA A 114 9.33 4.05 -0.20
N ILE A 115 8.44 3.05 -0.33
CA ILE A 115 7.85 2.72 -1.64
C ILE A 115 6.97 3.84 -2.19
N GLU A 116 6.24 4.55 -1.32
CA GLU A 116 5.43 5.70 -1.73
C GLU A 116 6.32 6.90 -2.14
N SER A 117 7.46 7.11 -1.48
CA SER A 117 8.43 8.13 -1.90
C SER A 117 9.02 7.82 -3.27
N ALA A 118 9.30 6.55 -3.54
CA ALA A 118 9.74 6.09 -4.86
C ALA A 118 8.64 6.24 -5.91
N ASN A 119 7.37 5.98 -5.54
CA ASN A 119 6.20 6.18 -6.40
C ASN A 119 6.10 7.60 -6.94
N LYS A 120 6.42 8.62 -6.14
CA LYS A 120 6.44 10.03 -6.59
C LYS A 120 7.47 10.32 -7.68
N GLN A 121 8.31 9.35 -7.99
CA GLN A 121 9.32 9.40 -9.05
C GLN A 121 9.13 8.29 -10.10
N GLY A 122 8.04 7.49 -10.00
CA GLY A 122 7.71 6.44 -10.94
C GLY A 122 8.45 5.10 -10.71
N PHE A 123 9.06 4.90 -9.52
CA PHE A 123 9.87 3.72 -9.19
C PHE A 123 9.25 2.87 -8.08
N PHE A 124 7.92 2.79 -8.03
CA PHE A 124 7.23 2.03 -6.97
C PHE A 124 7.63 0.56 -6.96
N TRP A 125 7.48 -0.12 -8.10
CA TRP A 125 7.63 -1.58 -8.18
C TRP A 125 9.09 -2.02 -8.00
N GLU A 126 10.01 -1.31 -8.61
CA GLU A 126 11.45 -1.57 -8.48
C GLU A 126 11.89 -1.44 -7.02
N THR A 127 11.38 -0.42 -6.31
CA THR A 127 11.73 -0.17 -4.91
C THR A 127 11.04 -1.17 -3.98
N LEU A 128 9.80 -1.53 -4.25
CA LEU A 128 9.07 -2.55 -3.51
C LEU A 128 9.80 -3.90 -3.54
N GLU A 129 10.13 -4.38 -4.73
CA GLU A 129 10.85 -5.64 -4.93
C GLU A 129 12.23 -5.58 -4.25
N ALA A 130 12.99 -4.50 -4.45
CA ALA A 130 14.30 -4.32 -3.84
C ALA A 130 14.27 -4.24 -2.31
N LEU A 131 13.23 -3.64 -1.70
CA LEU A 131 13.09 -3.62 -0.25
C LEU A 131 12.79 -5.01 0.33
N TYR A 132 12.03 -5.84 -0.38
CA TYR A 132 11.83 -7.23 0.02
C TYR A 132 13.11 -8.05 -0.13
N ASP A 133 13.84 -7.92 -1.24
CA ASP A 133 15.09 -8.65 -1.51
C ASP A 133 16.20 -8.32 -0.50
N ASN A 134 16.25 -7.05 -0.08
CA ASN A 134 17.23 -6.56 0.90
C ASN A 134 16.62 -6.40 2.31
N ARG A 135 15.56 -7.14 2.62
CA ARG A 135 14.78 -6.99 3.86
C ARG A 135 15.64 -7.09 5.11
N ILE A 136 16.62 -7.98 5.14
CA ILE A 136 17.50 -8.21 6.30
C ILE A 136 18.31 -6.97 6.69
N ASP A 137 18.60 -6.08 5.76
CA ASP A 137 19.46 -4.92 5.97
C ASP A 137 18.77 -3.80 6.75
N TRP A 138 17.43 -3.78 6.76
CA TRP A 138 16.68 -2.66 7.35
C TRP A 138 15.68 -3.06 8.46
N ILE A 139 15.22 -4.32 8.52
CA ILE A 139 14.14 -4.72 9.44
C ILE A 139 14.48 -4.52 10.92
N ASN A 140 15.77 -4.60 11.28
CA ASN A 140 16.25 -4.47 12.67
C ASN A 140 16.96 -3.13 12.93
N VAL A 141 16.95 -2.19 11.97
CA VAL A 141 17.58 -0.88 12.15
C VAL A 141 16.65 0.04 12.93
N SER A 142 16.91 0.23 14.21
CA SER A 142 16.10 1.07 15.08
C SER A 142 16.36 2.57 14.89
N ASP A 143 17.60 2.94 14.57
CA ASP A 143 17.99 4.32 14.30
C ASP A 143 17.35 4.82 13.00
N THR A 144 16.61 5.93 13.07
CA THR A 144 15.83 6.46 11.94
C THR A 144 16.71 6.99 10.82
N GLU A 145 17.81 7.67 11.14
CA GLU A 145 18.71 8.22 10.12
C GLU A 145 19.43 7.11 9.37
N LYS A 146 19.97 6.11 10.11
CA LYS A 146 20.60 4.93 9.50
C LYS A 146 19.62 4.19 8.60
N ARG A 147 18.39 3.96 9.08
CA ARG A 147 17.35 3.28 8.30
C ARG A 147 16.98 4.06 7.05
N THR A 148 16.85 5.38 7.14
CA THR A 148 16.63 6.26 5.98
C THR A 148 17.75 6.12 4.95
N ASN A 149 19.01 6.06 5.38
CA ASN A 149 20.13 5.88 4.48
C ASN A 149 20.12 4.49 3.82
N VAL A 150 19.76 3.41 4.56
CA VAL A 150 19.59 2.08 3.98
C VAL A 150 18.51 2.08 2.91
N TYR A 151 17.34 2.68 3.16
CA TYR A 151 16.28 2.79 2.15
C TYR A 151 16.74 3.58 0.92
N ALA A 152 17.47 4.67 1.14
CA ALA A 152 18.00 5.49 0.05
C ALA A 152 19.02 4.76 -0.81
N ASP A 153 19.88 3.95 -0.20
CA ASP A 153 20.86 3.11 -0.90
C ASP A 153 20.16 2.01 -1.72
N ILE A 154 19.13 1.37 -1.15
CA ILE A 154 18.31 0.37 -1.86
C ILE A 154 17.59 1.03 -3.04
N PHE A 155 16.94 2.19 -2.82
CA PHE A 155 16.27 2.96 -3.87
C PHE A 155 17.23 3.35 -5.01
N SER A 156 18.41 3.89 -4.68
CA SER A 156 19.40 4.27 -5.67
C SER A 156 19.84 3.09 -6.55
N LYS A 157 20.07 1.92 -5.94
CA LYS A 157 20.44 0.69 -6.66
C LYS A 157 19.27 0.18 -7.51
N ALA A 158 18.05 0.14 -6.96
CA ALA A 158 16.87 -0.33 -7.66
C ALA A 158 16.51 0.50 -8.89
N THR A 159 16.91 1.77 -8.89
CA THR A 159 16.64 2.71 -9.99
C THR A 159 17.83 2.91 -10.93
N ASP A 160 18.92 2.13 -10.80
CA ASP A 160 20.18 2.32 -11.52
C ASP A 160 20.73 3.76 -11.43
N GLY A 161 20.54 4.41 -10.27
CA GLY A 161 20.91 5.79 -10.01
C GLY A 161 20.09 6.85 -10.75
N LYS A 162 18.98 6.49 -11.38
CA LYS A 162 18.07 7.43 -12.08
C LYS A 162 17.16 8.21 -11.13
N GLY A 163 16.91 7.66 -9.93
CA GLY A 163 16.10 8.30 -8.91
C GLY A 163 16.85 9.40 -8.17
N ASP A 164 16.13 10.49 -7.84
CA ASP A 164 16.64 11.57 -6.99
C ASP A 164 16.58 11.13 -5.52
N VAL A 165 17.73 10.79 -4.95
CA VAL A 165 17.88 10.29 -3.58
C VAL A 165 17.51 11.35 -2.55
N GLU A 166 17.82 12.60 -2.77
CA GLU A 166 17.50 13.69 -1.82
C GLU A 166 15.98 13.96 -1.81
N LYS A 167 15.35 13.94 -2.97
CA LYS A 167 13.89 14.01 -3.07
C LYS A 167 13.24 12.82 -2.39
N PHE A 168 13.74 11.61 -2.60
CA PHE A 168 13.27 10.38 -1.95
C PHE A 168 13.30 10.52 -0.43
N LYS A 169 14.45 10.92 0.15
CA LYS A 169 14.59 11.12 1.61
C LYS A 169 13.63 12.18 2.14
N LYS A 170 13.45 13.29 1.43
CA LYS A 170 12.53 14.35 1.80
C LYS A 170 11.08 13.86 1.83
N ASP A 171 10.68 13.09 0.84
CA ASP A 171 9.31 12.63 0.66
C ASP A 171 8.89 11.54 1.67
N LEU A 172 9.83 10.86 2.37
CA LEU A 172 9.50 9.87 3.42
C LEU A 172 8.56 10.41 4.52
N ASN A 173 8.59 11.71 4.77
CA ASN A 173 7.76 12.37 5.77
C ASN A 173 6.58 13.16 5.15
N ASP A 174 6.29 12.97 3.87
CA ASP A 174 5.19 13.65 3.21
C ASP A 174 3.84 13.23 3.81
N SER A 175 3.02 14.21 4.14
CA SER A 175 1.72 13.97 4.78
C SER A 175 0.73 13.21 3.89
N ASN A 176 0.82 13.35 2.56
CA ASN A 176 -0.03 12.62 1.63
C ASN A 176 0.36 11.14 1.58
N ILE A 177 1.66 10.83 1.68
CA ILE A 177 2.14 9.46 1.83
C ILE A 177 1.60 8.83 3.12
N GLN A 178 1.65 9.57 4.24
CA GLN A 178 1.10 9.08 5.50
C GLN A 178 -0.42 8.84 5.40
N LYS A 179 -1.16 9.71 4.71
CA LYS A 179 -2.59 9.51 4.43
C LYS A 179 -2.86 8.27 3.59
N LYS A 180 -2.05 8.00 2.54
CA LYS A 180 -2.19 6.79 1.71
C LYS A 180 -2.03 5.53 2.55
N ILE A 181 -0.99 5.46 3.39
CA ILE A 181 -0.75 4.30 4.26
C ILE A 181 -1.91 4.11 5.26
N ASP A 182 -2.40 5.20 5.86
CA ASP A 182 -3.53 5.13 6.80
C ASP A 182 -4.84 4.77 6.09
N PHE A 183 -5.03 5.24 4.86
CA PHE A 183 -6.17 4.88 4.01
C PHE A 183 -6.18 3.39 3.74
N ASP A 184 -5.09 2.83 3.19
CA ASP A 184 -5.00 1.40 2.86
C ASP A 184 -5.22 0.53 4.09
N LYS A 185 -4.57 0.87 5.21
CA LYS A 185 -4.74 0.15 6.47
C LYS A 185 -6.16 0.22 7.00
N THR A 186 -6.80 1.39 6.91
CA THR A 186 -8.19 1.57 7.39
C THR A 186 -9.16 0.81 6.50
N LEU A 187 -8.96 0.86 5.19
CA LEU A 187 -9.77 0.15 4.20
C LEU A 187 -9.68 -1.37 4.43
N GLY A 188 -8.46 -1.91 4.49
CA GLY A 188 -8.23 -3.32 4.76
C GLY A 188 -8.86 -3.77 6.07
N GLY A 189 -8.60 -3.08 7.18
CA GLY A 189 -9.10 -3.49 8.49
C GLY A 189 -10.60 -3.33 8.68
N LYS A 190 -11.18 -2.21 8.19
CA LYS A 190 -12.60 -1.91 8.44
C LYS A 190 -13.53 -2.50 7.38
N LYS A 191 -13.17 -2.45 6.11
CA LYS A 191 -13.99 -2.95 5.01
C LYS A 191 -13.70 -4.40 4.68
N ASP A 192 -12.45 -4.72 4.35
CA ASP A 192 -12.08 -6.05 3.86
C ASP A 192 -11.76 -7.05 4.99
N LYS A 193 -11.81 -6.60 6.26
CA LYS A 193 -11.62 -7.44 7.47
C LYS A 193 -10.24 -8.10 7.53
N VAL A 194 -9.24 -7.44 6.98
CA VAL A 194 -7.85 -7.87 7.08
C VAL A 194 -7.37 -7.87 8.52
N THR A 195 -6.87 -9.00 9.00
CA THR A 195 -6.35 -9.19 10.37
C THR A 195 -4.87 -9.54 10.41
N ALA A 196 -4.33 -10.02 9.29
CA ALA A 196 -2.93 -10.45 9.15
C ALA A 196 -2.39 -10.13 7.76
N THR A 197 -1.07 -10.28 7.57
CA THR A 197 -0.41 -10.15 6.28
C THR A 197 0.48 -11.35 5.98
N PRO A 198 0.59 -11.77 4.72
CA PRO A 198 -0.17 -11.24 3.58
C PRO A 198 -1.66 -11.60 3.66
N THR A 199 -2.55 -10.76 3.14
CA THR A 199 -3.93 -11.11 2.82
C THR A 199 -4.13 -10.94 1.32
N ILE A 200 -4.57 -12.00 0.66
CA ILE A 200 -4.77 -12.05 -0.79
C ILE A 200 -6.27 -12.10 -1.09
N MET A 201 -6.72 -11.26 -1.99
CA MET A 201 -8.09 -11.25 -2.50
C MET A 201 -8.07 -11.33 -4.02
N ILE A 202 -9.01 -12.08 -4.60
CA ILE A 202 -9.22 -12.12 -6.05
C ILE A 202 -10.67 -11.71 -6.34
N ASN A 203 -10.86 -10.66 -7.11
CA ASN A 203 -12.18 -10.07 -7.41
C ASN A 203 -13.06 -9.87 -6.15
N GLY A 204 -12.42 -9.50 -5.02
CA GLY A 204 -13.07 -9.26 -3.73
C GLY A 204 -13.28 -10.50 -2.86
N GLU A 205 -12.97 -11.70 -3.34
CA GLU A 205 -12.98 -12.91 -2.55
C GLU A 205 -11.64 -13.09 -1.83
N MET A 206 -11.66 -13.13 -0.49
CA MET A 206 -10.47 -13.37 0.33
C MET A 206 -10.09 -14.85 0.27
N LEU A 207 -8.83 -15.14 -0.01
CA LEU A 207 -8.31 -16.50 -0.05
C LEU A 207 -7.88 -16.96 1.35
N ASP A 208 -8.23 -18.20 1.68
CA ASP A 208 -7.73 -18.86 2.89
C ASP A 208 -6.31 -19.40 2.68
N ILE A 209 -5.33 -18.50 2.80
CA ILE A 209 -3.91 -18.83 2.61
C ILE A 209 -3.28 -19.47 3.86
N GLU A 210 -3.91 -19.36 5.03
CA GLU A 210 -3.40 -19.91 6.29
C GLU A 210 -3.40 -21.44 6.28
N HIS A 211 -4.44 -22.05 5.69
CA HIS A 211 -4.62 -23.48 5.61
C HIS A 211 -4.14 -24.09 4.29
N ALA A 212 -3.59 -23.28 3.38
CA ALA A 212 -3.14 -23.76 2.09
C ALA A 212 -1.78 -24.45 2.18
N SER A 213 -1.69 -25.68 1.66
CA SER A 213 -0.42 -26.40 1.53
C SER A 213 0.51 -25.78 0.47
N ASP A 214 -0.06 -25.16 -0.56
CA ASP A 214 0.63 -24.40 -1.60
C ASP A 214 -0.18 -23.15 -1.97
N ILE A 215 0.29 -22.01 -1.50
CA ILE A 215 -0.41 -20.73 -1.71
C ILE A 215 -0.36 -20.29 -3.18
N ALA A 216 0.75 -20.54 -3.90
CA ALA A 216 0.86 -20.17 -5.31
C ALA A 216 -0.17 -20.96 -6.13
N LYS A 217 -0.29 -22.25 -5.87
CA LYS A 217 -1.30 -23.09 -6.51
C LYS A 217 -2.72 -22.66 -6.16
N LEU A 218 -3.01 -22.31 -4.92
CA LEU A 218 -4.33 -21.80 -4.52
C LEU A 218 -4.71 -20.55 -5.31
N ILE A 219 -3.78 -19.59 -5.47
CA ILE A 219 -3.99 -18.36 -6.25
C ILE A 219 -4.23 -18.72 -7.73
N GLU A 220 -3.39 -19.59 -8.28
CA GLU A 220 -3.51 -20.07 -9.66
C GLU A 220 -4.85 -20.77 -9.93
N ASP A 221 -5.25 -21.70 -9.08
CA ASP A 221 -6.53 -22.41 -9.19
C ASP A 221 -7.71 -21.42 -9.17
N LYS A 222 -7.64 -20.39 -8.31
CA LYS A 222 -8.68 -19.36 -8.23
C LYS A 222 -8.70 -18.44 -9.45
N ILE A 223 -7.55 -18.08 -9.99
CA ILE A 223 -7.45 -17.34 -11.26
C ILE A 223 -8.12 -18.15 -12.38
N ASN A 224 -7.80 -19.43 -12.50
CA ASN A 224 -8.36 -20.32 -13.52
C ASN A 224 -9.89 -20.49 -13.37
N GLU A 225 -10.41 -20.58 -12.13
CA GLU A 225 -11.85 -20.59 -11.86
C GLU A 225 -12.56 -19.36 -12.44
N TYR A 226 -11.96 -18.16 -12.26
CA TYR A 226 -12.52 -16.91 -12.81
C TYR A 226 -12.39 -16.84 -14.33
N LEU A 227 -11.27 -17.31 -14.91
CA LEU A 227 -11.11 -17.37 -16.37
C LEU A 227 -12.15 -18.28 -17.01
N GLU A 228 -12.43 -19.45 -16.41
CA GLU A 228 -13.46 -20.37 -16.89
C GLU A 228 -14.85 -19.74 -16.85
N LYS A 229 -15.19 -19.03 -15.77
CA LYS A 229 -16.46 -18.31 -15.63
C LYS A 229 -16.64 -17.23 -16.69
N ASP A 230 -15.55 -16.59 -17.10
CA ASP A 230 -15.53 -15.56 -18.15
C ASP A 230 -15.41 -16.16 -19.58
N GLY A 231 -15.39 -17.48 -19.71
CA GLY A 231 -15.24 -18.18 -20.99
C GLY A 231 -13.86 -18.02 -21.63
N GLN A 232 -12.84 -17.71 -20.84
CA GLN A 232 -11.45 -17.56 -21.26
C GLN A 232 -10.67 -18.86 -21.07
N LYS A 233 -9.57 -19.03 -21.84
CA LYS A 233 -8.67 -20.19 -21.64
C LYS A 233 -8.00 -20.13 -20.26
N THR A 234 -7.96 -21.26 -19.57
CA THR A 234 -7.21 -21.42 -18.31
C THR A 234 -5.72 -21.62 -18.57
N GLY A 235 -4.93 -21.48 -17.49
CA GLY A 235 -3.47 -21.65 -17.55
C GLY A 235 -2.71 -20.41 -18.03
N PRO A 236 -1.37 -20.49 -18.12
CA PRO A 236 -0.49 -19.42 -18.57
C PRO A 236 -0.88 -18.88 -19.94
N ALA A 237 -0.56 -17.62 -20.20
CA ALA A 237 -0.72 -17.04 -21.53
C ALA A 237 0.18 -17.77 -22.53
N GLU A 238 -0.34 -18.09 -23.71
CA GLU A 238 0.50 -18.61 -24.78
C GLU A 238 1.53 -17.53 -25.15
N THR A 239 2.82 -17.84 -25.00
CA THR A 239 3.88 -16.97 -25.52
C THR A 239 3.81 -17.07 -27.03
N GLU A 240 3.40 -15.99 -27.72
CA GLU A 240 3.64 -15.86 -29.15
C GLU A 240 5.17 -15.85 -29.34
N GLU A 241 5.69 -16.90 -29.99
CA GLU A 241 7.08 -17.00 -30.42
C GLU A 241 7.39 -16.03 -31.56
#